data_a86bda29f4fe00c9cd6d7f422a6f0a02
#
_entry.id   a86bda29f4fe00c9cd6d7f422a6f0a02
#
_cell.length_a   1.000
_cell.length_b   1.000
_cell.length_c   1.000
_cell.angle_alpha   90.00
_cell.angle_beta   90.00
_cell.angle_gamma   90.00
#
_symmetry.space_group_name_H-M   'P 1'
#
loop_
_entity.id
_entity.type
_entity.pdbx_description
1 polymer ?
#
loop_
_entity_poly.entity_id
_entity_poly.type
_entity_poly.pdbx_seq_one_letter_code
_entity_poly.pdbx_strand_id
1 'polypeptide(L)'
;MPGQSPTLYLVHEPERVCFDRLIANGFSPPRAAEIASYLAQSTDIEPEFDAIAQACTRRGLRFEPLELDDAAQVLGGADPERALVWTITDGIAYFRGGAGPALARLNGLPTIGADDSLFALCQDKFRSGAVLRALGAPVPEAGLARCGEWLVEPAQSASGYFVKPNRLGAKIGIYPDSHCHSPDHALGLSSRVFAAYRDDVVVQPYVAGRNVRASFLALEPDAGVEALGIFFVEAGGDFQTMEDSLALYGATGVQAKTAETYAEPDLLPVAASQPRADERIRAIARRLMQALGLRDVFSMDFRVEVDDTIHLIEFEVCPGLPCFDFRAYCRAQWKMGLAEAIAATAASRSDTQLSRLRQTAV
;
A
#
# COMPACT_ATOMS: atom_id res chain seq x y z
N MET A 1 -3.69 38.99 5.74
CA MET A 1 -4.83 38.57 4.89
C MET A 1 -5.56 37.47 5.62
N PRO A 2 -6.91 37.50 5.81
CA PRO A 2 -7.62 36.37 6.42
C PRO A 2 -7.39 35.12 5.57
N GLY A 3 -7.02 34.05 6.22
CA GLY A 3 -6.33 32.92 5.67
C GLY A 3 -7.09 32.20 4.57
N GLN A 4 -6.45 32.01 3.42
CA GLN A 4 -6.86 31.02 2.46
C GLN A 4 -6.67 29.63 3.11
N SER A 5 -7.65 28.76 2.94
CA SER A 5 -7.61 27.37 3.45
C SER A 5 -6.41 26.59 2.89
N PRO A 6 -5.78 25.71 3.68
CA PRO A 6 -4.77 24.79 3.17
C PRO A 6 -5.31 23.93 2.03
N THR A 7 -4.46 23.55 1.10
CA THR A 7 -4.82 22.74 -0.07
C THR A 7 -4.26 21.34 0.07
N LEU A 8 -5.12 20.32 -0.02
CA LEU A 8 -4.74 18.94 -0.19
C LEU A 8 -4.58 18.65 -1.69
N TYR A 9 -3.36 18.44 -2.13
CA TYR A 9 -3.04 17.89 -3.46
C TYR A 9 -3.04 16.36 -3.37
N LEU A 10 -4.02 15.71 -3.99
CA LEU A 10 -4.10 14.26 -4.05
C LEU A 10 -3.49 13.78 -5.37
N VAL A 11 -2.24 13.31 -5.31
CA VAL A 11 -1.48 12.91 -6.50
C VAL A 11 -1.84 11.47 -6.86
N HIS A 12 -2.30 11.26 -8.10
CA HIS A 12 -2.69 9.95 -8.62
C HIS A 12 -2.18 9.73 -10.05
N GLU A 13 -2.14 8.49 -10.48
CA GLU A 13 -1.87 8.10 -11.87
C GLU A 13 -3.09 7.34 -12.42
N PRO A 14 -3.80 7.87 -13.44
CA PRO A 14 -4.93 7.17 -14.04
C PRO A 14 -4.49 5.86 -14.72
N GLU A 15 -5.31 4.82 -14.64
CA GLU A 15 -5.07 3.52 -15.28
C GLU A 15 -4.71 3.66 -16.76
N ARG A 16 -5.47 4.48 -17.48
CA ARG A 16 -5.25 4.74 -18.91
C ARG A 16 -3.85 5.28 -19.21
N VAL A 17 -3.36 6.23 -18.42
CA VAL A 17 -2.02 6.82 -18.59
C VAL A 17 -0.94 5.76 -18.35
N CYS A 18 -1.12 4.91 -17.34
CA CYS A 18 -0.23 3.78 -17.09
C CYS A 18 -0.24 2.78 -18.25
N PHE A 19 -1.43 2.39 -18.74
CA PHE A 19 -1.58 1.47 -19.87
C PHE A 19 -0.84 1.97 -21.12
N ASP A 20 -1.08 3.21 -21.54
CA ASP A 20 -0.45 3.81 -22.72
C ASP A 20 1.08 3.83 -22.58
N ARG A 21 1.58 4.13 -21.39
CA ARG A 21 3.02 4.12 -21.08
C ARG A 21 3.62 2.72 -21.14
N LEU A 22 2.91 1.71 -20.66
CA LEU A 22 3.34 0.31 -20.76
C LEU A 22 3.43 -0.17 -22.21
N ILE A 23 2.45 0.18 -23.03
CA ILE A 23 2.49 -0.09 -24.48
C ILE A 23 3.71 0.59 -25.13
N ALA A 24 3.95 1.87 -24.82
CA ALA A 24 5.13 2.60 -25.33
C ALA A 24 6.46 1.97 -24.87
N ASN A 25 6.46 1.28 -23.72
CA ASN A 25 7.62 0.54 -23.22
C ASN A 25 7.70 -0.93 -23.73
N GLY A 26 6.88 -1.29 -24.72
CA GLY A 26 6.96 -2.58 -25.43
C GLY A 26 6.33 -3.74 -24.70
N PHE A 27 5.34 -3.51 -23.82
CA PHE A 27 4.47 -4.55 -23.31
C PHE A 27 3.36 -4.85 -24.33
N SER A 28 2.94 -6.12 -24.42
CA SER A 28 1.76 -6.47 -25.20
C SER A 28 0.48 -5.91 -24.58
N PRO A 29 -0.55 -5.58 -25.36
CA PRO A 29 -1.81 -5.04 -24.83
C PRO A 29 -2.42 -5.85 -23.67
N PRO A 30 -2.50 -7.19 -23.74
CA PRO A 30 -3.03 -7.98 -22.63
C PRO A 30 -2.17 -7.81 -21.35
N ARG A 31 -0.84 -7.77 -21.49
CA ARG A 31 0.05 -7.62 -20.34
C ARG A 31 0.01 -6.21 -19.76
N ALA A 32 -0.07 -5.20 -20.61
CA ALA A 32 -0.23 -3.81 -20.19
C ALA A 32 -1.55 -3.61 -19.43
N ALA A 33 -2.65 -4.20 -19.91
CA ALA A 33 -3.94 -4.15 -19.22
C ALA A 33 -3.91 -4.85 -17.86
N GLU A 34 -3.26 -6.01 -17.77
CA GLU A 34 -3.10 -6.75 -16.53
C GLU A 34 -2.31 -5.97 -15.47
N ILE A 35 -1.21 -5.33 -15.88
CA ILE A 35 -0.40 -4.49 -14.97
C ILE A 35 -1.17 -3.22 -14.59
N ALA A 36 -1.78 -2.54 -15.57
CA ALA A 36 -2.47 -1.28 -15.32
C ALA A 36 -3.74 -1.47 -14.46
N SER A 37 -4.38 -2.64 -14.51
CA SER A 37 -5.54 -2.96 -13.66
C SER A 37 -5.24 -2.87 -12.17
N TYR A 38 -3.97 -2.96 -11.77
CA TYR A 38 -3.53 -2.66 -10.41
C TYR A 38 -3.94 -1.25 -9.97
N LEU A 39 -3.78 -0.25 -10.83
CA LEU A 39 -4.13 1.13 -10.49
C LEU A 39 -5.63 1.28 -10.32
N ALA A 40 -6.44 0.63 -11.16
CA ALA A 40 -7.89 0.62 -10.99
C ALA A 40 -8.33 0.04 -9.63
N GLN A 41 -7.60 -0.97 -9.15
CA GLN A 41 -7.90 -1.59 -7.85
C GLN A 41 -7.43 -0.73 -6.66
N SER A 42 -6.23 -0.16 -6.78
CA SER A 42 -5.49 0.41 -5.64
C SER A 42 -5.60 1.92 -5.56
N THR A 43 -5.79 2.61 -6.68
CA THR A 43 -5.66 4.07 -6.76
C THR A 43 -6.76 4.77 -7.54
N ASP A 44 -7.70 4.04 -8.16
CA ASP A 44 -8.85 4.65 -8.83
C ASP A 44 -9.84 5.19 -7.81
N ILE A 45 -9.61 6.44 -7.44
CA ILE A 45 -10.43 7.20 -6.49
C ILE A 45 -11.19 8.35 -7.18
N GLU A 46 -11.09 8.47 -8.50
CA GLU A 46 -11.77 9.51 -9.25
C GLU A 46 -13.29 9.57 -8.98
N PRO A 47 -14.01 8.43 -8.85
CA PRO A 47 -15.42 8.45 -8.49
C PRO A 47 -15.74 9.08 -7.13
N GLU A 48 -14.74 9.21 -6.25
CA GLU A 48 -14.90 9.79 -4.90
C GLU A 48 -14.51 11.27 -4.85
N PHE A 49 -13.97 11.88 -5.91
CA PHE A 49 -13.42 13.24 -5.86
C PHE A 49 -14.41 14.27 -5.35
N ASP A 50 -15.66 14.23 -5.81
CA ASP A 50 -16.69 15.17 -5.34
C ASP A 50 -16.98 15.00 -3.85
N ALA A 51 -17.06 13.75 -3.38
CA ALA A 51 -17.29 13.45 -1.96
C ALA A 51 -16.11 13.89 -1.09
N ILE A 52 -14.88 13.68 -1.57
CA ILE A 52 -13.64 14.11 -0.89
C ILE A 52 -13.57 15.63 -0.85
N ALA A 53 -13.88 16.33 -1.95
CA ALA A 53 -13.89 17.79 -2.01
C ALA A 53 -14.89 18.40 -0.99
N GLN A 54 -16.09 17.81 -0.91
CA GLN A 54 -17.09 18.23 0.09
C GLN A 54 -16.63 17.97 1.52
N ALA A 55 -16.04 16.78 1.78
CA ALA A 55 -15.53 16.45 3.10
C ALA A 55 -14.36 17.36 3.52
N CYS A 56 -13.44 17.66 2.60
CA CYS A 56 -12.36 18.62 2.80
C CYS A 56 -12.90 20.04 3.11
N THR A 57 -13.88 20.52 2.34
CA THR A 57 -14.50 21.82 2.55
C THR A 57 -15.11 21.95 3.95
N ARG A 58 -15.82 20.90 4.42
CA ARG A 58 -16.36 20.87 5.80
C ARG A 58 -15.29 20.98 6.88
N ARG A 59 -14.04 20.61 6.57
CA ARG A 59 -12.87 20.66 7.47
C ARG A 59 -11.96 21.86 7.20
N GLY A 60 -12.39 22.81 6.39
CA GLY A 60 -11.62 24.03 6.08
C GLY A 60 -10.43 23.80 5.15
N LEU A 61 -10.42 22.71 4.38
CA LEU A 61 -9.40 22.39 3.38
C LEU A 61 -9.94 22.62 1.97
N ARG A 62 -9.07 23.01 1.05
CA ARG A 62 -9.29 22.86 -0.39
C ARG A 62 -8.83 21.48 -0.83
N PHE A 63 -9.53 20.89 -1.77
CA PHE A 63 -9.14 19.62 -2.40
C PHE A 63 -8.79 19.86 -3.86
N GLU A 64 -7.65 19.34 -4.29
CA GLU A 64 -7.16 19.42 -5.66
C GLU A 64 -6.60 18.06 -6.08
N PRO A 65 -7.36 17.27 -6.87
CA PRO A 65 -6.83 16.05 -7.46
C PRO A 65 -5.79 16.45 -8.52
N LEU A 66 -4.69 15.73 -8.56
CA LEU A 66 -3.54 16.08 -9.38
C LEU A 66 -2.98 14.84 -10.07
N GLU A 67 -3.09 14.80 -11.40
CA GLU A 67 -2.43 13.76 -12.17
C GLU A 67 -0.90 13.87 -12.03
N LEU A 68 -0.24 12.73 -11.91
CA LEU A 68 1.20 12.68 -11.66
C LEU A 68 2.03 13.39 -12.75
N ASP A 69 1.54 13.42 -13.99
CA ASP A 69 2.23 14.09 -15.10
C ASP A 69 2.27 15.61 -14.94
N ASP A 70 1.28 16.20 -14.27
CA ASP A 70 1.21 17.64 -14.00
C ASP A 70 1.84 18.03 -12.66
N ALA A 71 2.18 17.03 -11.82
CA ALA A 71 2.62 17.26 -10.44
C ALA A 71 3.87 18.14 -10.34
N ALA A 72 4.84 18.00 -11.26
CA ALA A 72 6.06 18.79 -11.23
C ALA A 72 5.78 20.29 -11.40
N GLN A 73 4.88 20.65 -12.32
CA GLN A 73 4.52 22.03 -12.60
C GLN A 73 3.67 22.63 -11.46
N VAL A 74 2.64 21.91 -11.01
CA VAL A 74 1.71 22.40 -10.02
C VAL A 74 2.37 22.54 -8.65
N LEU A 75 3.08 21.51 -8.20
CA LEU A 75 3.74 21.49 -6.89
C LEU A 75 4.92 22.50 -6.84
N GLY A 76 5.56 22.78 -7.99
CA GLY A 76 6.62 23.79 -8.07
C GLY A 76 6.13 25.23 -7.77
N GLY A 77 4.84 25.48 -7.91
CA GLY A 77 4.21 26.78 -7.61
C GLY A 77 3.40 26.79 -6.30
N ALA A 78 3.34 25.68 -5.56
CA ALA A 78 2.54 25.56 -4.36
C ALA A 78 3.20 26.26 -3.15
N ASP A 79 2.38 26.83 -2.28
CA ASP A 79 2.82 27.48 -1.02
C ASP A 79 3.11 26.43 0.06
N PRO A 80 4.37 26.25 0.52
CA PRO A 80 4.74 25.26 1.52
C PRO A 80 4.01 25.39 2.87
N GLU A 81 3.55 26.59 3.22
CA GLU A 81 2.83 26.82 4.46
C GLU A 81 1.35 26.36 4.37
N ARG A 82 0.85 26.08 3.16
CA ARG A 82 -0.56 25.82 2.88
C ARG A 82 -0.83 24.60 2.01
N ALA A 83 0.22 23.93 1.55
CA ALA A 83 0.10 22.73 0.75
C ALA A 83 0.29 21.48 1.59
N LEU A 84 -0.49 20.46 1.29
CA LEU A 84 -0.32 19.10 1.74
C LEU A 84 -0.31 18.19 0.51
N VAL A 85 0.66 17.33 0.38
CA VAL A 85 0.74 16.40 -0.76
C VAL A 85 0.49 14.98 -0.27
N TRP A 86 -0.52 14.33 -0.84
CA TRP A 86 -0.82 12.94 -0.59
C TRP A 86 -0.74 12.15 -1.91
N THR A 87 0.23 11.27 -2.02
CA THR A 87 0.35 10.38 -3.17
C THR A 87 -0.36 9.08 -2.87
N ILE A 88 -1.34 8.73 -3.69
CA ILE A 88 -2.12 7.49 -3.57
C ILE A 88 -1.78 6.48 -4.66
N THR A 89 -0.93 6.83 -5.61
CA THR A 89 -0.42 5.92 -6.63
C THR A 89 0.83 5.23 -6.12
N ASP A 90 0.91 3.93 -6.35
CA ASP A 90 2.06 3.12 -5.96
C ASP A 90 3.33 3.52 -6.75
N GLY A 91 4.50 3.27 -6.19
CA GLY A 91 5.80 3.57 -6.80
C GLY A 91 6.54 2.35 -7.33
N ILE A 92 5.91 1.17 -7.32
CA ILE A 92 6.55 -0.07 -7.75
C ILE A 92 6.83 -0.09 -9.25
N ALA A 93 7.85 -0.81 -9.62
CA ALA A 93 8.39 -1.16 -10.94
C ALA A 93 7.92 -0.31 -12.15
N TYR A 94 6.62 -0.25 -12.38
CA TYR A 94 5.99 0.42 -13.54
C TYR A 94 5.17 1.64 -13.16
N PHE A 95 4.92 1.84 -11.87
CA PHE A 95 4.15 2.93 -11.34
C PHE A 95 5.10 4.02 -10.86
N ARG A 96 4.71 5.27 -11.05
CA ARG A 96 5.61 6.40 -10.82
C ARG A 96 5.31 7.16 -9.53
N GLY A 97 4.48 6.58 -8.66
CA GLY A 97 3.99 7.25 -7.46
C GLY A 97 5.09 7.76 -6.54
N GLY A 98 6.26 7.09 -6.51
CA GLY A 98 7.41 7.58 -5.76
C GLY A 98 7.91 8.97 -6.19
N ALA A 99 7.53 9.46 -7.37
CA ALA A 99 7.82 10.83 -7.80
C ALA A 99 7.03 11.88 -6.98
N GLY A 100 5.82 11.56 -6.52
CA GLY A 100 4.99 12.50 -5.75
C GLY A 100 5.68 13.00 -4.48
N PRO A 101 6.06 12.12 -3.52
CA PRO A 101 6.78 12.54 -2.32
C PRO A 101 8.16 13.13 -2.61
N ALA A 102 8.84 12.70 -3.69
CA ALA A 102 10.12 13.30 -4.10
C ALA A 102 9.95 14.74 -4.59
N LEU A 103 8.93 15.02 -5.39
CA LEU A 103 8.58 16.39 -5.83
C LEU A 103 8.14 17.25 -4.65
N ALA A 104 7.36 16.71 -3.73
CA ALA A 104 6.99 17.42 -2.51
C ALA A 104 8.24 17.83 -1.72
N ARG A 105 9.17 16.90 -1.48
CA ARG A 105 10.43 17.20 -0.77
C ARG A 105 11.29 18.23 -1.51
N LEU A 106 11.40 18.12 -2.84
CA LEU A 106 12.17 19.08 -3.66
C LEU A 106 11.65 20.51 -3.50
N ASN A 107 10.33 20.67 -3.36
CA ASN A 107 9.68 21.97 -3.23
C ASN A 107 9.39 22.37 -1.74
N GLY A 108 9.92 21.62 -0.78
CA GLY A 108 9.70 21.91 0.65
C GLY A 108 8.26 21.72 1.12
N LEU A 109 7.46 20.94 0.38
CA LEU A 109 6.05 20.68 0.69
C LEU A 109 5.93 19.50 1.66
N PRO A 110 5.08 19.58 2.67
CA PRO A 110 4.80 18.47 3.56
C PRO A 110 3.98 17.38 2.88
N THR A 111 4.31 16.12 3.20
CA THR A 111 3.57 14.94 2.73
C THR A 111 2.63 14.40 3.81
N ILE A 112 1.51 13.83 3.38
CA ILE A 112 0.75 12.86 4.16
C ILE A 112 1.34 11.48 3.87
N GLY A 113 1.61 10.71 4.92
CA GLY A 113 2.25 9.42 4.83
C GLY A 113 3.78 9.50 4.71
N ALA A 114 4.37 8.61 3.93
CA ALA A 114 5.80 8.44 3.81
C ALA A 114 6.49 9.55 3.00
N ASP A 115 7.78 9.74 3.29
CA ASP A 115 8.69 10.43 2.38
C ASP A 115 9.10 9.52 1.21
N ASP A 116 9.83 10.07 0.25
CA ASP A 116 10.29 9.35 -0.93
C ASP A 116 11.23 8.18 -0.62
N SER A 117 12.03 8.28 0.45
CA SER A 117 12.97 7.24 0.85
C SER A 117 12.24 6.00 1.40
N LEU A 118 11.27 6.23 2.29
CA LEU A 118 10.46 5.16 2.84
C LEU A 118 9.51 4.58 1.79
N PHE A 119 8.99 5.45 0.90
CA PHE A 119 8.17 5.03 -0.23
C PHE A 119 8.94 4.07 -1.15
N ALA A 120 10.18 4.40 -1.52
CA ALA A 120 11.04 3.54 -2.34
C ALA A 120 11.43 2.23 -1.62
N LEU A 121 11.62 2.27 -0.30
CA LEU A 121 11.96 1.08 0.48
C LEU A 121 10.81 0.07 0.47
N CYS A 122 9.57 0.51 0.73
CA CYS A 122 8.44 -0.41 0.86
C CYS A 122 8.11 -1.12 -0.46
N GLN A 123 8.45 -0.51 -1.60
CA GLN A 123 8.21 -1.03 -2.93
C GLN A 123 9.10 -2.23 -3.32
N ASP A 124 10.17 -2.48 -2.61
CA ASP A 124 11.09 -3.60 -2.84
C ASP A 124 11.00 -4.58 -1.66
N LYS A 125 10.29 -5.69 -1.86
CA LYS A 125 10.00 -6.67 -0.80
C LYS A 125 11.27 -7.31 -0.23
N PHE A 126 12.29 -7.55 -1.07
CA PHE A 126 13.54 -8.11 -0.60
C PHE A 126 14.30 -7.13 0.30
N ARG A 127 14.44 -5.87 -0.15
CA ARG A 127 15.12 -4.82 0.62
C ARG A 127 14.36 -4.46 1.88
N SER A 128 13.06 -4.24 1.78
CA SER A 128 12.22 -3.93 2.94
C SER A 128 12.25 -5.08 3.96
N GLY A 129 12.17 -6.33 3.52
CA GLY A 129 12.30 -7.49 4.39
C GLY A 129 13.65 -7.54 5.14
N ALA A 130 14.75 -7.20 4.48
CA ALA A 130 16.07 -7.13 5.12
C ALA A 130 16.13 -6.04 6.21
N VAL A 131 15.59 -4.84 5.92
CA VAL A 131 15.51 -3.74 6.89
C VAL A 131 14.60 -4.09 8.06
N LEU A 132 13.42 -4.65 7.80
CA LEU A 132 12.49 -5.08 8.83
C LEU A 132 13.10 -6.12 9.78
N ARG A 133 13.83 -7.12 9.25
CA ARG A 133 14.57 -8.10 10.07
C ARG A 133 15.63 -7.43 10.93
N ALA A 134 16.39 -6.48 10.38
CA ALA A 134 17.39 -5.72 11.13
C ALA A 134 16.76 -4.91 12.27
N LEU A 135 15.50 -4.50 12.13
CA LEU A 135 14.70 -3.86 13.17
C LEU A 135 14.04 -4.85 14.14
N GLY A 136 14.30 -6.16 13.99
CA GLY A 136 13.76 -7.22 14.85
C GLY A 136 12.27 -7.53 14.60
N ALA A 137 11.74 -7.20 13.42
CA ALA A 137 10.43 -7.67 13.01
C ALA A 137 10.51 -9.15 12.57
N PRO A 138 9.47 -9.96 12.83
CA PRO A 138 9.45 -11.39 12.49
C PRO A 138 9.14 -11.60 11.01
N VAL A 139 10.04 -11.19 10.12
CA VAL A 139 9.91 -11.34 8.67
C VAL A 139 10.61 -12.63 8.24
N PRO A 140 9.96 -13.50 7.46
CA PRO A 140 10.60 -14.69 6.90
C PRO A 140 11.85 -14.32 6.11
N GLU A 141 12.93 -15.08 6.29
CA GLU A 141 14.15 -14.89 5.50
C GLU A 141 13.88 -15.21 4.04
N ALA A 142 14.35 -14.35 3.14
CA ALA A 142 14.02 -14.45 1.73
C ALA A 142 15.27 -14.63 0.86
N GLY A 143 15.15 -15.48 -0.16
CA GLY A 143 16.00 -15.46 -1.34
C GLY A 143 15.48 -14.48 -2.39
N LEU A 144 16.32 -14.20 -3.38
CA LEU A 144 16.02 -13.39 -4.55
C LEU A 144 16.47 -14.12 -5.80
N ALA A 145 15.59 -14.25 -6.80
CA ALA A 145 15.92 -14.86 -8.06
C ALA A 145 15.52 -13.99 -9.25
N ARG A 146 16.28 -14.10 -10.34
CA ARG A 146 16.04 -13.40 -11.61
C ARG A 146 16.19 -14.36 -12.76
N CYS A 147 15.16 -14.47 -13.59
CA CYS A 147 15.22 -15.19 -14.86
C CYS A 147 15.80 -16.63 -14.73
N GLY A 148 15.42 -17.36 -13.68
CA GLY A 148 15.88 -18.74 -13.45
C GLY A 148 17.22 -18.88 -12.71
N GLU A 149 17.79 -17.78 -12.21
CA GLU A 149 19.05 -17.79 -11.49
C GLU A 149 18.91 -17.18 -10.08
N TRP A 150 19.62 -17.74 -9.10
CA TRP A 150 19.70 -17.16 -7.77
C TRP A 150 20.62 -15.95 -7.75
N LEU A 151 20.10 -14.82 -7.28
CA LEU A 151 20.90 -13.68 -6.83
C LEU A 151 21.24 -13.83 -5.34
N VAL A 152 20.29 -14.35 -4.56
CA VAL A 152 20.45 -14.75 -3.17
C VAL A 152 19.64 -16.04 -2.98
N GLU A 153 20.32 -17.13 -2.64
CA GLU A 153 19.67 -18.42 -2.42
C GLU A 153 18.85 -18.40 -1.11
N PRO A 154 17.62 -18.92 -1.09
CA PRO A 154 16.83 -19.00 0.13
C PRO A 154 17.35 -20.12 1.04
N ALA A 155 17.16 -19.98 2.34
CA ALA A 155 17.37 -21.08 3.27
C ALA A 155 16.41 -22.25 2.96
N GLN A 156 16.85 -23.48 3.26
CA GLN A 156 15.99 -24.66 3.08
C GLN A 156 14.76 -24.57 3.99
N SER A 157 13.60 -24.94 3.43
CA SER A 157 12.32 -24.90 4.15
C SER A 157 11.57 -26.23 3.99
N ALA A 158 11.21 -26.84 5.11
CA ALA A 158 10.41 -28.06 5.13
C ALA A 158 8.94 -27.79 4.70
N SER A 159 8.43 -26.57 4.89
CA SER A 159 7.09 -26.16 4.46
C SER A 159 7.03 -25.76 2.97
N GLY A 160 8.16 -25.83 2.25
CA GLY A 160 8.27 -25.31 0.90
C GLY A 160 8.48 -23.79 0.86
N TYR A 161 8.28 -23.24 -0.31
CA TYR A 161 8.57 -21.84 -0.61
C TYR A 161 7.35 -21.14 -1.16
N PHE A 162 7.22 -19.86 -0.84
CA PHE A 162 6.28 -18.96 -1.49
C PHE A 162 7.04 -18.00 -2.41
N VAL A 163 6.69 -18.01 -3.69
CA VAL A 163 7.32 -17.22 -4.75
C VAL A 163 6.40 -16.09 -5.15
N LYS A 164 6.88 -14.85 -5.05
CA LYS A 164 6.13 -13.65 -5.44
C LYS A 164 7.04 -12.63 -6.13
N PRO A 165 6.51 -11.80 -7.04
CA PRO A 165 7.29 -10.69 -7.62
C PRO A 165 7.83 -9.78 -6.53
N ASN A 166 9.05 -9.28 -6.74
CA ASN A 166 9.72 -8.42 -5.76
C ASN A 166 9.08 -7.04 -5.65
N ARG A 167 8.66 -6.47 -6.79
CA ARG A 167 8.21 -5.08 -6.88
C ARG A 167 6.80 -4.92 -7.47
N LEU A 168 5.99 -5.97 -7.47
CA LEU A 168 4.58 -5.91 -7.89
C LEU A 168 3.66 -6.20 -6.72
N GLY A 169 2.51 -5.56 -6.72
CA GLY A 169 1.44 -5.71 -5.74
C GLY A 169 0.17 -6.31 -6.34
N ALA A 170 -0.96 -6.19 -5.63
CA ALA A 170 -2.30 -6.67 -6.03
C ALA A 170 -2.32 -8.10 -6.58
N LYS A 171 -1.43 -8.95 -6.08
CA LYS A 171 -1.32 -10.36 -6.47
C LYS A 171 -0.85 -10.60 -7.92
N ILE A 172 -0.44 -9.54 -8.65
CA ILE A 172 0.13 -9.69 -9.99
C ILE A 172 1.34 -10.62 -9.92
N GLY A 173 1.36 -11.64 -10.77
CA GLY A 173 2.42 -12.64 -10.83
C GLY A 173 2.41 -13.68 -9.70
N ILE A 174 1.36 -13.72 -8.87
CA ILE A 174 1.09 -14.82 -7.94
C ILE A 174 0.18 -15.83 -8.66
N TYR A 175 0.68 -17.03 -8.81
CA TYR A 175 0.02 -18.12 -9.53
C TYR A 175 -0.42 -19.23 -8.55
N PRO A 176 -1.29 -20.17 -8.97
CA PRO A 176 -1.70 -21.29 -8.13
C PRO A 176 -0.53 -22.15 -7.63
N ASP A 177 0.57 -22.21 -8.39
CA ASP A 177 1.81 -22.92 -8.06
C ASP A 177 2.88 -22.05 -7.40
N SER A 178 2.54 -20.83 -6.96
CA SER A 178 3.46 -19.94 -6.21
C SER A 178 3.87 -20.51 -4.85
N HIS A 179 3.07 -21.40 -4.25
CA HIS A 179 3.54 -22.27 -3.18
C HIS A 179 4.15 -23.54 -3.80
N CYS A 180 5.46 -23.69 -3.73
CA CYS A 180 6.20 -24.78 -4.33
C CYS A 180 7.14 -25.45 -3.31
N HIS A 181 7.55 -26.72 -3.61
CA HIS A 181 8.29 -27.53 -2.65
C HIS A 181 9.76 -27.74 -3.04
N SER A 182 10.20 -27.20 -4.16
CA SER A 182 11.59 -27.33 -4.60
C SER A 182 12.20 -26.01 -5.06
N PRO A 183 13.51 -25.80 -4.84
CA PRO A 183 14.23 -24.64 -5.39
C PRO A 183 14.14 -24.53 -6.91
N ASP A 184 14.20 -25.67 -7.63
CA ASP A 184 14.12 -25.70 -9.09
C ASP A 184 12.77 -25.18 -9.60
N HIS A 185 11.68 -25.52 -8.91
CA HIS A 185 10.35 -24.99 -9.24
C HIS A 185 10.29 -23.47 -8.99
N ALA A 186 10.87 -23.00 -7.89
CA ALA A 186 10.96 -21.57 -7.61
C ALA A 186 11.76 -20.81 -8.70
N LEU A 187 12.84 -21.39 -9.21
CA LEU A 187 13.60 -20.82 -10.35
C LEU A 187 12.77 -20.84 -11.63
N GLY A 188 12.00 -21.90 -11.90
CA GLY A 188 11.05 -21.94 -13.02
C GLY A 188 10.03 -20.80 -12.95
N LEU A 189 9.45 -20.56 -11.77
CA LEU A 189 8.54 -19.43 -11.53
C LEU A 189 9.24 -18.09 -11.72
N SER A 190 10.51 -17.94 -11.30
CA SER A 190 11.26 -16.70 -11.50
C SER A 190 11.45 -16.39 -12.98
N SER A 191 11.71 -17.39 -13.83
CA SER A 191 11.79 -17.24 -15.28
C SER A 191 10.44 -16.78 -15.87
N ARG A 192 9.34 -17.38 -15.40
CA ARG A 192 7.98 -17.05 -15.83
C ARG A 192 7.59 -15.63 -15.46
N VAL A 193 7.86 -15.20 -14.22
CA VAL A 193 7.60 -13.83 -13.75
C VAL A 193 8.45 -12.82 -14.50
N PHE A 194 9.75 -13.12 -14.68
CA PHE A 194 10.64 -12.22 -15.41
C PHE A 194 10.22 -12.05 -16.88
N ALA A 195 9.86 -13.13 -17.56
CA ALA A 195 9.39 -13.07 -18.95
C ALA A 195 8.08 -12.28 -19.08
N ALA A 196 7.19 -12.37 -18.08
CA ALA A 196 5.90 -11.70 -18.09
C ALA A 196 5.97 -10.23 -17.66
N TYR A 197 6.75 -9.94 -16.61
CA TYR A 197 6.72 -8.68 -15.88
C TYR A 197 8.08 -7.98 -15.76
N ARG A 198 9.15 -8.58 -16.27
CA ARG A 198 10.53 -8.04 -16.16
C ARG A 198 10.90 -7.69 -14.69
N ASP A 199 10.38 -8.46 -13.75
CA ASP A 199 10.64 -8.28 -12.32
C ASP A 199 11.34 -9.49 -11.72
N ASP A 200 12.13 -9.25 -10.67
CA ASP A 200 12.73 -10.30 -9.86
C ASP A 200 11.65 -10.96 -8.99
N VAL A 201 11.96 -12.12 -8.43
CA VAL A 201 11.07 -12.75 -7.45
C VAL A 201 11.73 -12.88 -6.09
N VAL A 202 10.95 -12.64 -5.08
CA VAL A 202 11.26 -12.99 -3.69
C VAL A 202 10.79 -14.42 -3.45
N VAL A 203 11.68 -15.24 -2.88
CA VAL A 203 11.41 -16.63 -2.51
C VAL A 203 11.55 -16.77 -1.01
N GLN A 204 10.45 -16.98 -0.31
CA GLN A 204 10.38 -17.06 1.16
C GLN A 204 9.93 -18.45 1.58
N PRO A 205 10.31 -18.95 2.79
CA PRO A 205 9.63 -20.08 3.39
C PRO A 205 8.12 -19.86 3.38
N TYR A 206 7.36 -20.90 3.00
CA TYR A 206 5.91 -20.82 3.13
C TYR A 206 5.52 -20.77 4.60
N VAL A 207 4.73 -19.78 4.95
CA VAL A 207 4.21 -19.55 6.30
C VAL A 207 2.74 -19.91 6.32
N ALA A 208 2.38 -20.90 7.10
CA ALA A 208 0.99 -21.25 7.37
C ALA A 208 0.31 -20.19 8.26
N GLY A 209 -1.00 -20.27 8.39
CA GLY A 209 -1.76 -19.36 9.24
C GLY A 209 -2.78 -18.51 8.49
N ARG A 210 -3.50 -17.68 9.21
CA ARG A 210 -4.53 -16.79 8.67
C ARG A 210 -3.93 -15.47 8.21
N ASN A 211 -4.49 -14.90 7.16
CA ASN A 211 -4.10 -13.57 6.71
C ASN A 211 -4.65 -12.51 7.66
N VAL A 212 -3.80 -11.58 8.06
CA VAL A 212 -4.17 -10.45 8.89
C VAL A 212 -3.67 -9.18 8.24
N ARG A 213 -4.53 -8.17 8.15
CA ARG A 213 -4.16 -6.81 7.79
C ARG A 213 -4.29 -5.89 8.98
N ALA A 214 -3.22 -5.14 9.25
CA ALA A 214 -3.19 -4.08 10.23
C ALA A 214 -3.12 -2.75 9.48
N SER A 215 -4.20 -1.95 9.51
CA SER A 215 -4.31 -0.68 8.80
C SER A 215 -4.34 0.48 9.76
N PHE A 216 -3.71 1.58 9.38
CA PHE A 216 -3.57 2.79 10.18
C PHE A 216 -4.00 4.02 9.40
N LEU A 217 -4.78 4.88 10.05
CA LEU A 217 -5.04 6.26 9.63
C LEU A 217 -5.00 7.20 10.84
N ALA A 218 -4.24 8.27 10.72
CA ALA A 218 -4.19 9.33 11.74
C ALA A 218 -5.34 10.31 11.55
N LEU A 219 -6.51 10.02 12.12
CA LEU A 219 -7.68 10.90 12.04
C LEU A 219 -7.58 12.10 13.00
N GLU A 220 -6.69 12.02 13.98
CA GLU A 220 -6.42 13.05 14.98
C GLU A 220 -4.91 13.32 15.06
N PRO A 221 -4.49 14.53 15.42
CA PRO A 221 -3.09 14.84 15.71
C PRO A 221 -2.54 13.85 16.76
N ASP A 222 -1.30 13.40 16.56
CA ASP A 222 -0.59 12.49 17.47
C ASP A 222 -1.23 11.09 17.65
N ALA A 223 -2.06 10.66 16.70
CA ALA A 223 -2.62 9.30 16.71
C ALA A 223 -1.52 8.24 16.85
N GLY A 224 -1.64 7.39 17.86
CA GLY A 224 -0.71 6.30 18.16
C GLY A 224 -1.19 4.94 17.62
N VAL A 225 -0.50 3.88 18.01
CA VAL A 225 -0.81 2.50 17.58
C VAL A 225 -2.20 2.01 17.99
N GLU A 226 -2.85 2.73 18.89
CA GLU A 226 -4.23 2.46 19.35
C GLU A 226 -5.24 2.68 18.21
N ALA A 227 -4.93 3.58 17.26
CA ALA A 227 -5.72 3.79 16.06
C ALA A 227 -5.60 2.65 15.02
N LEU A 228 -4.68 1.71 15.22
CA LEU A 228 -4.49 0.57 14.32
C LEU A 228 -5.69 -0.37 14.38
N GLY A 229 -6.32 -0.63 13.24
CA GLY A 229 -7.31 -1.68 13.09
C GLY A 229 -6.64 -2.96 12.62
N ILE A 230 -6.80 -4.07 13.37
CA ILE A 230 -6.15 -5.34 13.09
C ILE A 230 -7.23 -6.40 12.88
N PHE A 231 -7.34 -6.88 11.64
CA PHE A 231 -8.42 -7.77 11.24
C PHE A 231 -7.89 -8.97 10.45
N PHE A 232 -8.55 -10.12 10.65
CA PHE A 232 -8.41 -11.23 9.72
C PHE A 232 -9.04 -10.85 8.38
N VAL A 233 -8.33 -11.13 7.30
CA VAL A 233 -8.80 -10.96 5.92
C VAL A 233 -9.04 -12.35 5.34
N GLU A 234 -10.28 -12.79 5.40
CA GLU A 234 -10.66 -14.12 4.90
C GLU A 234 -10.76 -14.08 3.38
N ALA A 235 -9.97 -14.92 2.74
CA ALA A 235 -9.83 -14.94 1.28
C ALA A 235 -10.35 -16.23 0.62
N GLY A 236 -10.96 -17.13 1.39
CA GLY A 236 -11.52 -18.39 0.87
C GLY A 236 -10.51 -19.48 0.53
N GLY A 237 -9.21 -19.25 0.73
CA GLY A 237 -8.11 -20.20 0.50
C GLY A 237 -6.86 -19.81 1.27
N ASP A 238 -5.78 -20.60 1.19
CA ASP A 238 -4.52 -20.33 1.87
C ASP A 238 -3.87 -19.02 1.43
N PHE A 239 -3.99 -18.69 0.14
CA PHE A 239 -3.57 -17.41 -0.43
C PHE A 239 -4.41 -17.10 -1.68
N GLN A 240 -4.48 -15.83 -2.03
CA GLN A 240 -5.14 -15.36 -3.24
C GLN A 240 -4.14 -15.29 -4.39
N THR A 241 -4.62 -15.61 -5.58
CA THR A 241 -3.89 -15.54 -6.84
C THR A 241 -4.28 -14.29 -7.64
N MET A 242 -3.53 -14.06 -8.72
CA MET A 242 -3.87 -13.04 -9.70
C MET A 242 -5.24 -13.31 -10.36
N GLU A 243 -5.60 -14.58 -10.61
CA GLU A 243 -6.90 -14.94 -11.18
C GLU A 243 -8.05 -14.55 -10.26
N ASP A 244 -7.88 -14.74 -8.94
CA ASP A 244 -8.86 -14.30 -7.94
C ASP A 244 -9.01 -12.77 -7.97
N SER A 245 -7.91 -12.04 -8.08
CA SER A 245 -7.91 -10.58 -8.16
C SER A 245 -8.61 -10.09 -9.43
N LEU A 246 -8.30 -10.66 -10.60
CA LEU A 246 -8.94 -10.32 -11.87
C LEU A 246 -10.43 -10.69 -11.89
N ALA A 247 -10.81 -11.78 -11.25
CA ALA A 247 -12.22 -12.16 -11.13
C ALA A 247 -13.01 -11.15 -10.28
N LEU A 248 -12.36 -10.57 -9.27
CA LEU A 248 -12.95 -9.54 -8.41
C LEU A 248 -13.14 -8.20 -9.14
N TYR A 249 -12.15 -7.75 -9.92
CA TYR A 249 -12.14 -6.40 -10.50
C TYR A 249 -12.46 -6.36 -12.01
N GLY A 250 -12.62 -7.53 -12.65
CA GLY A 250 -12.83 -7.69 -14.08
C GLY A 250 -11.53 -7.67 -14.88
N ALA A 251 -11.51 -8.41 -16.01
CA ALA A 251 -10.31 -8.56 -16.85
C ALA A 251 -9.90 -7.28 -17.60
N THR A 252 -10.69 -6.21 -17.52
CA THR A 252 -10.45 -4.96 -18.24
C THR A 252 -10.40 -3.72 -17.35
N GLY A 253 -10.46 -3.88 -16.02
CA GLY A 253 -10.42 -2.73 -15.09
C GLY A 253 -11.59 -1.72 -15.23
N VAL A 254 -12.22 -1.67 -16.37
CA VAL A 254 -13.18 -0.62 -16.80
C VAL A 254 -14.61 -0.86 -16.34
N GLN A 255 -14.93 -2.05 -15.89
CA GLN A 255 -16.19 -2.28 -15.18
C GLN A 255 -15.89 -2.54 -13.72
N ALA A 256 -15.67 -1.48 -12.98
CA ALA A 256 -15.96 -1.50 -11.56
C ALA A 256 -17.37 -2.10 -11.44
N LYS A 257 -17.45 -3.37 -11.07
CA LYS A 257 -18.72 -3.89 -10.57
C LYS A 257 -19.10 -2.91 -9.49
N THR A 258 -20.24 -2.28 -9.63
CA THR A 258 -20.77 -1.33 -8.65
C THR A 258 -20.65 -1.93 -7.26
N ALA A 259 -20.49 -1.11 -6.22
CA ALA A 259 -20.36 -1.53 -4.83
C ALA A 259 -21.41 -2.60 -4.39
N GLU A 260 -22.50 -2.75 -5.13
CA GLU A 260 -23.55 -3.74 -4.94
C GLU A 260 -23.16 -5.19 -5.31
N THR A 261 -22.05 -5.40 -6.04
CA THR A 261 -21.62 -6.76 -6.47
C THR A 261 -20.51 -7.35 -5.59
N TYR A 262 -19.99 -6.59 -4.63
CA TYR A 262 -19.01 -7.06 -3.65
C TYR A 262 -19.71 -7.44 -2.34
N ALA A 263 -19.67 -8.72 -1.99
CA ALA A 263 -19.77 -9.07 -0.58
C ALA A 263 -18.55 -8.48 0.11
N GLU A 264 -18.73 -7.44 0.92
CA GLU A 264 -17.65 -6.93 1.76
C GLU A 264 -17.15 -8.06 2.67
N PRO A 265 -15.84 -8.26 2.81
CA PRO A 265 -15.35 -9.27 3.71
C PRO A 265 -15.77 -8.92 5.14
N ASP A 266 -16.19 -9.91 5.89
CA ASP A 266 -16.35 -9.77 7.32
C ASP A 266 -14.98 -9.51 7.94
N LEU A 267 -14.77 -8.31 8.44
CA LEU A 267 -13.57 -7.96 9.19
C LEU A 267 -13.71 -8.49 10.61
N LEU A 268 -13.06 -9.61 10.89
CA LEU A 268 -13.03 -10.21 12.21
C LEU A 268 -11.83 -9.66 13.00
N PRO A 269 -12.05 -8.92 14.11
CA PRO A 269 -10.94 -8.38 14.90
C PRO A 269 -10.06 -9.52 15.43
N VAL A 270 -8.74 -9.41 15.24
CA VAL A 270 -7.77 -10.39 15.76
C VAL A 270 -7.83 -10.48 17.27
N ALA A 271 -7.99 -9.36 17.96
CA ALA A 271 -8.11 -9.31 19.42
C ALA A 271 -9.25 -10.17 19.99
N ALA A 272 -10.31 -10.43 19.19
CA ALA A 272 -11.46 -11.22 19.66
C ALA A 272 -11.13 -12.70 19.87
N SER A 273 -10.20 -13.27 19.08
CA SER A 273 -9.83 -14.69 19.16
C SER A 273 -8.35 -14.93 19.48
N GLN A 274 -7.48 -14.01 19.12
CA GLN A 274 -6.02 -14.10 19.31
C GLN A 274 -5.44 -12.78 19.88
N PRO A 275 -5.79 -12.41 21.13
CA PRO A 275 -5.39 -11.13 21.73
C PRO A 275 -3.87 -10.97 21.87
N ARG A 276 -3.12 -12.07 22.05
CA ARG A 276 -1.66 -12.02 22.11
C ARG A 276 -1.04 -11.69 20.76
N ALA A 277 -1.62 -12.19 19.67
CA ALA A 277 -1.18 -11.81 18.31
C ALA A 277 -1.45 -10.32 18.06
N ASP A 278 -2.61 -9.78 18.44
CA ASP A 278 -2.93 -8.35 18.35
C ASP A 278 -1.90 -7.49 19.10
N GLU A 279 -1.59 -7.84 20.36
CA GLU A 279 -0.57 -7.12 21.16
C GLU A 279 0.82 -7.15 20.50
N ARG A 280 1.24 -8.30 19.96
CA ARG A 280 2.51 -8.44 19.25
C ARG A 280 2.55 -7.59 17.97
N ILE A 281 1.47 -7.57 17.19
CA ILE A 281 1.34 -6.75 15.99
C ILE A 281 1.44 -5.27 16.36
N ARG A 282 0.73 -4.80 17.39
CA ARG A 282 0.84 -3.42 17.89
C ARG A 282 2.27 -3.07 18.35
N ALA A 283 2.96 -4.00 19.00
CA ALA A 283 4.35 -3.79 19.41
C ALA A 283 5.29 -3.62 18.20
N ILE A 284 5.12 -4.43 17.15
CA ILE A 284 5.85 -4.28 15.88
C ILE A 284 5.51 -2.94 15.24
N ALA A 285 4.23 -2.60 15.10
CA ALA A 285 3.80 -1.32 14.52
C ALA A 285 4.44 -0.12 15.23
N ARG A 286 4.40 -0.09 16.57
CA ARG A 286 5.03 0.97 17.37
C ARG A 286 6.51 1.09 17.08
N ARG A 287 7.22 -0.04 16.97
CA ARG A 287 8.65 -0.06 16.62
C ARG A 287 8.89 0.51 15.23
N LEU A 288 8.09 0.12 14.24
CA LEU A 288 8.26 0.59 12.86
C LEU A 288 7.86 2.06 12.72
N MET A 289 6.86 2.54 13.44
CA MET A 289 6.52 3.97 13.52
C MET A 289 7.71 4.78 14.05
N GLN A 290 8.38 4.29 15.08
CA GLN A 290 9.56 4.96 15.67
C GLN A 290 10.81 4.86 14.78
N ALA A 291 11.08 3.69 14.22
CA ALA A 291 12.36 3.42 13.54
C ALA A 291 12.34 3.82 12.06
N LEU A 292 11.20 3.70 11.38
CA LEU A 292 11.04 4.03 9.96
C LEU A 292 10.26 5.33 9.73
N GLY A 293 9.63 5.89 10.76
CA GLY A 293 8.81 7.08 10.61
C GLY A 293 7.46 6.81 9.93
N LEU A 294 6.91 5.59 10.07
CA LEU A 294 5.56 5.29 9.61
C LEU A 294 4.57 6.21 10.31
N ARG A 295 3.73 6.89 9.56
CA ARG A 295 2.77 7.88 10.08
C ARG A 295 1.62 8.08 9.11
N ASP A 296 0.62 8.79 9.55
CA ASP A 296 -0.55 9.28 8.82
C ASP A 296 -1.38 8.16 8.16
N VAL A 297 -0.80 7.39 7.25
CA VAL A 297 -1.43 6.27 6.54
C VAL A 297 -0.41 5.17 6.23
N PHE A 298 -0.72 3.95 6.59
CA PHE A 298 0.04 2.75 6.21
C PHE A 298 -0.77 1.48 6.48
N SER A 299 -0.34 0.37 5.91
CA SER A 299 -0.82 -0.96 6.27
C SER A 299 0.33 -1.94 6.43
N MET A 300 0.07 -3.04 7.13
CA MET A 300 1.00 -4.15 7.32
C MET A 300 0.23 -5.45 7.15
N ASP A 301 0.79 -6.37 6.38
CA ASP A 301 0.22 -7.69 6.16
C ASP A 301 0.98 -8.74 6.96
N PHE A 302 0.24 -9.55 7.70
CA PHE A 302 0.78 -10.62 8.53
C PHE A 302 0.17 -11.97 8.19
N ARG A 303 0.92 -13.02 8.51
CA ARG A 303 0.39 -14.37 8.71
C ARG A 303 0.40 -14.63 10.21
N VAL A 304 -0.72 -15.12 10.73
CA VAL A 304 -0.88 -15.43 12.16
C VAL A 304 -1.26 -16.89 12.33
N GLU A 305 -0.42 -17.63 13.03
CA GLU A 305 -0.62 -19.04 13.32
C GLU A 305 -1.59 -19.23 14.49
N VAL A 306 -2.06 -20.46 14.68
CA VAL A 306 -3.04 -20.77 15.73
C VAL A 306 -2.50 -20.62 17.17
N ASP A 307 -1.18 -20.61 17.33
CA ASP A 307 -0.47 -20.42 18.62
C ASP A 307 -0.07 -18.95 18.89
N ASP A 308 -0.65 -18.01 18.16
CA ASP A 308 -0.33 -16.58 18.21
C ASP A 308 1.06 -16.21 17.65
N THR A 309 1.76 -17.13 16.96
CA THR A 309 2.98 -16.77 16.22
C THR A 309 2.62 -15.86 15.05
N ILE A 310 3.33 -14.75 14.92
CA ILE A 310 3.10 -13.76 13.87
C ILE A 310 4.28 -13.70 12.92
N HIS A 311 4.00 -13.50 11.63
CA HIS A 311 5.00 -13.27 10.59
C HIS A 311 4.59 -12.03 9.80
N LEU A 312 5.44 -11.01 9.81
CA LEU A 312 5.23 -9.82 8.99
C LEU A 312 5.63 -10.13 7.54
N ILE A 313 4.69 -10.03 6.63
CA ILE A 313 4.90 -10.37 5.22
C ILE A 313 5.38 -9.16 4.43
N GLU A 314 4.72 -8.01 4.62
CA GLU A 314 5.08 -6.74 4.00
C GLU A 314 4.42 -5.58 4.74
N PHE A 315 4.88 -4.36 4.46
CA PHE A 315 4.19 -3.15 4.84
C PHE A 315 4.01 -2.26 3.61
N GLU A 316 2.99 -1.43 3.63
CA GLU A 316 2.67 -0.49 2.57
C GLU A 316 2.48 0.91 3.16
N VAL A 317 3.08 1.90 2.51
CA VAL A 317 2.96 3.32 2.87
C VAL A 317 2.01 4.06 1.95
N CYS A 318 1.55 3.39 0.92
CA CYS A 318 0.50 3.82 -0.01
C CYS A 318 -0.52 2.68 -0.17
N PRO A 319 -1.26 2.34 0.91
CA PRO A 319 -2.24 1.26 0.82
C PRO A 319 -3.35 1.65 -0.18
N GLY A 320 -3.90 0.65 -0.86
CA GLY A 320 -4.99 0.83 -1.80
C GLY A 320 -6.25 1.34 -1.12
N LEU A 321 -6.40 2.65 -0.98
CA LEU A 321 -7.52 3.29 -0.29
C LEU A 321 -8.89 2.95 -0.89
N PRO A 322 -9.05 2.90 -2.23
CA PRO A 322 -10.33 2.52 -2.83
C PRO A 322 -10.64 1.02 -2.72
N CYS A 323 -9.67 0.17 -2.34
CA CYS A 323 -9.93 -1.24 -2.12
C CYS A 323 -11.02 -1.47 -1.07
N PHE A 324 -11.79 -2.50 -1.27
CA PHE A 324 -12.95 -2.81 -0.42
C PHE A 324 -12.56 -3.07 1.05
N ASP A 325 -11.43 -3.72 1.29
CA ASP A 325 -10.92 -4.00 2.63
C ASP A 325 -10.60 -2.72 3.39
N PHE A 326 -10.04 -1.70 2.73
CA PHE A 326 -9.78 -0.42 3.36
C PHE A 326 -11.05 0.38 3.62
N ARG A 327 -12.03 0.35 2.70
CA ARG A 327 -13.36 0.94 2.92
C ARG A 327 -14.10 0.28 4.09
N ALA A 328 -14.07 -1.06 4.14
CA ALA A 328 -14.65 -1.82 5.24
C ALA A 328 -13.95 -1.50 6.57
N TYR A 329 -12.63 -1.36 6.57
CA TYR A 329 -11.84 -0.92 7.72
C TYR A 329 -12.26 0.46 8.22
N CYS A 330 -12.40 1.46 7.34
CA CYS A 330 -12.88 2.80 7.73
C CYS A 330 -14.24 2.74 8.43
N ARG A 331 -15.17 1.95 7.89
CA ARG A 331 -16.50 1.77 8.48
C ARG A 331 -16.45 1.01 9.81
N ALA A 332 -15.69 -0.07 9.89
CA ALA A 332 -15.58 -0.90 11.07
C ALA A 332 -14.90 -0.16 12.22
N GLN A 333 -13.75 0.45 11.95
CA GLN A 333 -12.91 1.07 12.96
C GLN A 333 -13.43 2.44 13.39
N TRP A 334 -13.87 3.28 12.44
CA TRP A 334 -14.18 4.69 12.72
C TRP A 334 -15.61 5.12 12.38
N LYS A 335 -16.44 4.22 11.87
CA LYS A 335 -17.81 4.53 11.45
C LYS A 335 -17.87 5.65 10.40
N MET A 336 -16.84 5.74 9.55
CA MET A 336 -16.70 6.77 8.51
C MET A 336 -16.68 6.16 7.12
N GLY A 337 -17.15 6.93 6.13
CA GLY A 337 -16.90 6.67 4.73
C GLY A 337 -15.46 7.05 4.34
N LEU A 338 -14.97 6.53 3.19
CA LEU A 338 -13.61 6.77 2.71
C LEU A 338 -13.30 8.27 2.54
N ALA A 339 -14.19 9.03 1.91
CA ALA A 339 -14.03 10.47 1.69
C ALA A 339 -13.85 11.26 3.00
N GLU A 340 -14.64 10.92 4.03
CA GLU A 340 -14.52 11.53 5.35
C GLU A 340 -13.21 11.16 6.04
N ALA A 341 -12.77 9.92 5.92
CA ALA A 341 -11.51 9.45 6.50
C ALA A 341 -10.31 10.14 5.84
N ILE A 342 -10.31 10.29 4.51
CA ILE A 342 -9.27 11.04 3.77
C ILE A 342 -9.21 12.49 4.25
N ALA A 343 -10.36 13.17 4.30
CA ALA A 343 -10.41 14.56 4.73
C ALA A 343 -10.01 14.75 6.21
N ALA A 344 -10.36 13.78 7.07
CA ALA A 344 -9.96 13.81 8.49
C ALA A 344 -8.44 13.65 8.65
N THR A 345 -7.83 12.70 7.95
CA THR A 345 -6.38 12.50 7.96
C THR A 345 -5.63 13.74 7.44
N ALA A 346 -6.13 14.37 6.37
CA ALA A 346 -5.55 15.59 5.83
C ALA A 346 -5.66 16.77 6.82
N ALA A 347 -6.80 16.94 7.48
CA ALA A 347 -6.97 17.96 8.50
C ALA A 347 -6.06 17.75 9.71
N SER A 348 -5.99 16.53 10.22
CA SER A 348 -5.07 16.13 11.31
C SER A 348 -3.62 16.49 10.99
N ARG A 349 -3.18 16.19 9.76
CA ARG A 349 -1.82 16.53 9.32
C ARG A 349 -1.59 18.01 9.18
N SER A 350 -2.57 18.76 8.67
CA SER A 350 -2.51 20.23 8.58
C SER A 350 -2.36 20.88 9.96
N ASP A 351 -3.12 20.44 10.95
CA ASP A 351 -3.07 20.96 12.32
C ASP A 351 -1.70 20.70 12.99
N THR A 352 -1.15 19.49 12.78
CA THR A 352 0.18 19.14 13.28
C THR A 352 1.26 20.04 12.67
N GLN A 353 1.18 20.33 11.37
CA GLN A 353 2.13 21.20 10.68
C GLN A 353 2.04 22.64 11.16
N LEU A 354 0.86 23.20 11.24
CA LEU A 354 0.64 24.57 11.72
C LEU A 354 1.11 24.74 13.17
N SER A 355 0.96 23.73 14.01
CA SER A 355 1.46 23.72 15.37
C SER A 355 2.99 23.77 15.43
N ARG A 356 3.69 23.03 14.57
CA ARG A 356 5.16 23.05 14.49
C ARG A 356 5.69 24.40 14.00
N LEU A 357 5.08 24.98 12.96
CA LEU A 357 5.48 26.30 12.45
C LEU A 357 5.35 27.39 13.52
N ARG A 358 4.31 27.34 14.34
CA ARG A 358 4.13 28.28 15.46
C ARG A 358 5.19 28.11 16.56
N GLN A 359 5.65 26.87 16.82
CA GLN A 359 6.69 26.58 17.81
C GLN A 359 8.09 27.02 17.36
N THR A 360 8.37 27.00 16.04
CA THR A 360 9.65 27.45 15.47
C THR A 360 9.74 28.97 15.27
N ALA A 361 8.62 29.69 15.36
CA ALA A 361 8.55 31.13 15.21
C ALA A 361 8.70 31.91 16.55
N VAL A 362 8.87 31.21 17.67
CA VAL A 362 9.15 31.73 19.02
C VAL A 362 10.62 31.45 19.38
#